data_557da7ffaa705dd48c0207fd42905b8f
#
_entry.id   557da7ffaa705dd48c0207fd42905b8f
#
_cell.length_a   1.000
_cell.length_b   1.000
_cell.length_c   1.000
_cell.angle_alpha   90.00
_cell.angle_beta   90.00
_cell.angle_gamma   90.00
#
_symmetry.space_group_name_H-M   'P 1'
#
loop_
_entity.id
_entity.type
_entity.pdbx_description
1 polymer ?
#
loop_
_entity_poly.entity_id
_entity_poly.type
_entity_poly.pdbx_seq_one_letter_code
_entity_poly.pdbx_strand_id
1 'polypeptide(L)'
;MPEICRFYGIVIYMFFNDHNPPHFKVGYGEFEANILIENGNILNGDLPISKLKLAAAWAEIHKEELLKMWNTKEFHKITPLS
;
A
#
# COMPACT_ATOMS: atom_id res chain seq x y z
N MET A 1 -3.30 0.98 14.19
CA MET A 1 -2.82 1.16 12.81
C MET A 1 -3.43 0.11 11.91
N PRO A 2 -4.17 0.53 10.90
CA PRO A 2 -4.85 -0.46 10.06
C PRO A 2 -3.89 -1.12 9.06
N GLU A 3 -3.43 -2.29 9.43
CA GLU A 3 -2.73 -3.18 8.51
C GLU A 3 -3.78 -3.81 7.61
N ILE A 4 -3.68 -3.61 6.31
CA ILE A 4 -4.67 -4.12 5.37
C ILE A 4 -4.22 -5.36 4.62
N CYS A 5 -2.92 -5.65 4.60
CA CYS A 5 -2.42 -6.83 3.92
C CYS A 5 -0.99 -7.14 4.37
N ARG A 6 -0.58 -8.41 4.22
CA ARG A 6 0.78 -8.85 4.54
C ARG A 6 1.14 -10.01 3.63
N PHE A 7 2.25 -9.88 2.89
CA PHE A 7 2.72 -10.97 2.02
C PHE A 7 4.21 -10.77 1.72
N TYR A 8 4.92 -11.86 1.57
CA TYR A 8 6.37 -11.89 1.23
C TYR A 8 7.22 -10.96 2.11
N GLY A 9 6.88 -10.87 3.40
CA GLY A 9 7.60 -10.01 4.33
C GLY A 9 7.21 -8.54 4.27
N ILE A 10 6.34 -8.17 3.36
CA ILE A 10 5.82 -6.82 3.22
C ILE A 10 4.58 -6.66 4.06
N VAL A 11 4.43 -5.52 4.72
CA VAL A 11 3.19 -5.16 5.43
C VAL A 11 2.65 -3.89 4.81
N ILE A 12 1.35 -3.89 4.51
CA ILE A 12 0.69 -2.76 3.87
C ILE A 12 -0.29 -2.11 4.85
N TYR A 13 -0.20 -0.79 4.98
CA TYR A 13 -1.00 0.01 5.91
C TYR A 13 -1.72 1.13 5.18
N MET A 14 -2.87 1.52 5.71
CA MET A 14 -3.52 2.77 5.35
C MET A 14 -3.93 3.50 6.63
N PHE A 15 -4.01 4.82 6.59
CA PHE A 15 -4.29 5.64 7.76
C PHE A 15 -5.44 6.61 7.49
N PHE A 16 -6.26 6.85 8.53
CA PHE A 16 -7.44 7.74 8.41
C PHE A 16 -7.08 9.18 8.09
N ASN A 17 -5.97 9.66 8.63
CA ASN A 17 -5.63 11.08 8.57
C ASN A 17 -4.63 11.43 7.48
N ASP A 18 -4.40 10.53 6.55
CA ASP A 18 -3.48 10.80 5.45
C ASP A 18 -4.07 11.80 4.48
N HIS A 19 -3.20 12.60 3.88
CA HIS A 19 -3.57 13.64 2.93
C HIS A 19 -3.41 13.15 1.48
N ASN A 20 -4.15 13.78 0.57
CA ASN A 20 -3.99 13.50 -0.85
C ASN A 20 -2.56 13.77 -1.30
N PRO A 21 -2.07 13.07 -2.32
CA PRO A 21 -2.80 12.11 -3.16
C PRO A 21 -3.03 10.77 -2.47
N PRO A 22 -4.01 9.98 -2.94
CA PRO A 22 -4.28 8.67 -2.36
C PRO A 22 -3.04 7.77 -2.41
N HIS A 23 -2.67 7.21 -1.27
CA HIS A 23 -1.47 6.38 -1.15
C HIS A 23 -1.63 5.37 -0.03
N PHE A 24 -0.73 4.39 0.00
CA PHE A 24 -0.63 3.42 1.09
C PHE A 24 0.82 3.32 1.54
N LYS A 25 1.02 2.88 2.78
CA LYS A 25 2.37 2.71 3.31
C LYS A 25 2.77 1.24 3.24
N VAL A 26 4.02 1.00 2.85
CA VAL A 26 4.60 -0.34 2.79
C VAL A 26 5.80 -0.40 3.73
N GLY A 27 5.81 -1.42 4.58
CA GLY A 27 6.95 -1.69 5.45
C GLY A 27 7.59 -3.02 5.08
N TYR A 28 8.93 -3.05 5.06
CA TYR A 28 9.70 -4.26 4.84
C TYR A 28 10.98 -4.16 5.65
N GLY A 29 11.05 -4.93 6.76
CA GLY A 29 12.18 -4.81 7.67
C GLY A 29 12.30 -3.37 8.17
N GLU A 30 13.44 -2.76 7.95
CA GLU A 30 13.68 -1.38 8.33
C GLU A 30 13.33 -0.36 7.24
N PHE A 31 12.85 -0.85 6.10
CA PHE A 31 12.46 0.01 4.99
C PHE A 31 10.99 0.39 5.08
N GLU A 32 10.67 1.61 4.69
CA GLU A 32 9.29 2.10 4.59
C GLU A 32 9.16 2.99 3.38
N ALA A 33 8.02 2.92 2.71
CA ALA A 33 7.73 3.81 1.59
C ALA A 33 6.24 4.07 1.51
N ASN A 34 5.88 5.26 1.04
CA ASN A 34 4.50 5.57 0.66
C ASN A 34 4.39 5.45 -0.85
N ILE A 35 3.39 4.73 -1.31
CA ILE A 35 3.22 4.39 -2.72
C ILE A 35 1.87 4.89 -3.19
N LEU A 36 1.86 5.58 -4.34
CA LEU A 36 0.63 6.11 -4.93
C LEU A 36 -0.26 4.97 -5.42
N ILE A 37 -1.54 5.04 -5.06
CA ILE A 37 -2.51 4.03 -5.49
C ILE A 37 -2.70 4.11 -7.01
N GLU A 38 -2.64 5.31 -7.56
CA GLU A 38 -2.94 5.54 -8.96
C GLU A 38 -1.99 4.82 -9.91
N ASN A 39 -0.68 4.85 -9.63
CA ASN A 39 0.31 4.35 -10.59
C ASN A 39 1.40 3.46 -9.98
N GLY A 40 1.37 3.24 -8.66
CA GLY A 40 2.37 2.39 -8.01
C GLY A 40 3.73 3.03 -7.82
N ASN A 41 3.86 4.33 -8.09
CA ASN A 41 5.14 5.02 -7.90
C ASN A 41 5.36 5.40 -6.44
N ILE A 42 6.63 5.48 -6.05
CA ILE A 42 6.98 5.93 -4.70
C ILE A 42 6.70 7.42 -4.56
N LEU A 43 5.92 7.77 -3.55
CA LEU A 43 5.70 9.16 -3.17
C LEU A 43 6.86 9.66 -2.31
N ASN A 44 7.27 8.84 -1.33
CA ASN A 44 8.46 9.09 -0.53
C ASN A 44 8.89 7.79 0.15
N GLY A 45 10.09 7.77 0.70
CA GLY A 45 10.63 6.60 1.36
C GLY A 45 11.45 5.73 0.42
N ASP A 46 11.73 4.50 0.85
CA ASP A 46 12.60 3.61 0.10
C ASP A 46 12.23 2.15 0.36
N LEU A 47 12.34 1.32 -0.68
CA LEU A 47 12.14 -0.13 -0.61
C LEU A 47 13.09 -0.80 -1.58
N PRO A 48 13.54 -2.04 -1.27
CA PRO A 48 14.25 -2.83 -2.29
C PRO A 48 13.38 -2.97 -3.54
N ILE A 49 14.01 -2.91 -4.71
CA ILE A 49 13.27 -2.92 -5.98
C ILE A 49 12.36 -4.13 -6.12
N SER A 50 12.81 -5.32 -5.70
CA SER A 50 11.97 -6.51 -5.79
C SER A 50 10.70 -6.38 -4.96
N LYS A 51 10.79 -5.76 -3.78
CA LYS A 51 9.64 -5.57 -2.92
C LYS A 51 8.72 -4.46 -3.43
N LEU A 52 9.31 -3.41 -3.98
CA LEU A 52 8.55 -2.34 -4.62
C LEU A 52 7.71 -2.90 -5.77
N LYS A 53 8.28 -3.75 -6.61
CA LYS A 53 7.55 -4.36 -7.72
C LYS A 53 6.39 -5.22 -7.25
N LEU A 54 6.60 -6.00 -6.17
CA LEU A 54 5.53 -6.81 -5.61
C LEU A 54 4.39 -5.95 -5.08
N ALA A 55 4.73 -4.89 -4.34
CA ALA A 55 3.72 -4.00 -3.79
C ALA A 55 2.95 -3.28 -4.90
N ALA A 56 3.65 -2.82 -5.94
CA ALA A 56 3.01 -2.14 -7.05
C ALA A 56 2.08 -3.07 -7.83
N ALA A 57 2.49 -4.31 -8.07
CA ALA A 57 1.66 -5.29 -8.76
C ALA A 57 0.40 -5.60 -7.95
N TRP A 58 0.55 -5.80 -6.65
CA TRP A 58 -0.59 -6.02 -5.76
C TRP A 58 -1.55 -4.83 -5.80
N ALA A 59 -1.01 -3.62 -5.73
CA ALA A 59 -1.82 -2.40 -5.74
C ALA A 59 -2.59 -2.23 -7.04
N GLU A 60 -2.01 -2.60 -8.17
CA GLU A 60 -2.68 -2.52 -9.44
C GLU A 60 -3.89 -3.46 -9.50
N ILE A 61 -3.73 -4.67 -8.98
CA ILE A 61 -4.82 -5.65 -8.91
C ILE A 61 -5.97 -5.13 -8.04
N HIS A 62 -5.66 -4.46 -6.94
CA HIS A 62 -6.65 -4.01 -5.97
C HIS A 62 -6.91 -2.50 -6.01
N LYS A 63 -6.57 -1.85 -7.13
CA LYS A 63 -6.63 -0.39 -7.23
C LYS A 63 -7.99 0.19 -6.88
N GLU A 64 -9.05 -0.37 -7.44
CA GLU A 64 -10.40 0.15 -7.19
C GLU A 64 -10.79 0.01 -5.72
N GLU A 65 -10.46 -1.12 -5.13
CA GLU A 65 -10.75 -1.39 -3.73
C GLU A 65 -9.96 -0.43 -2.82
N LEU A 66 -8.68 -0.20 -3.14
CA LEU A 66 -7.84 0.72 -2.38
C LEU A 66 -8.37 2.15 -2.45
N LEU A 67 -8.79 2.59 -3.64
CA LEU A 67 -9.35 3.92 -3.80
C LEU A 67 -10.66 4.08 -3.04
N LYS A 68 -11.50 3.05 -3.05
CA LYS A 68 -12.73 3.07 -2.27
C LYS A 68 -12.44 3.20 -0.78
N MET A 69 -11.49 2.42 -0.28
CA MET A 69 -11.09 2.49 1.14
C MET A 69 -10.54 3.86 1.48
N TRP A 70 -9.74 4.45 0.59
CA TRP A 70 -9.21 5.80 0.79
C TRP A 70 -10.34 6.83 0.90
N ASN A 71 -11.32 6.74 0.01
CA ASN A 71 -12.41 7.71 -0.05
C ASN A 71 -13.40 7.57 1.10
N THR A 72 -13.73 6.33 1.48
CA THR A 72 -14.72 6.08 2.53
C THR A 72 -14.14 6.02 3.92
N LYS A 73 -12.82 5.81 4.02
CA LYS A 73 -12.09 5.57 5.28
C LYS A 73 -12.58 4.31 6.01
N GLU A 74 -13.21 3.40 5.28
CA GLU A 74 -13.65 2.12 5.82
C GLU A 74 -12.64 1.05 5.41
N PHE A 75 -11.66 0.80 6.29
CA PHE A 75 -10.55 -0.09 6.00
C PHE A 75 -10.90 -1.54 6.35
N HIS A 76 -10.42 -2.47 5.52
CA HIS A 76 -10.57 -3.89 5.77
C HIS A 76 -9.38 -4.64 5.17
N LYS A 77 -9.23 -5.91 5.54
CA LYS A 77 -8.15 -6.73 4.98
C LYS A 77 -8.40 -7.01 3.51
N ILE A 78 -7.32 -7.02 2.73
CA ILE A 78 -7.36 -7.31 1.30
C ILE A 78 -6.54 -8.57 1.05
N THR A 79 -6.92 -9.33 0.03
CA THR A 79 -6.25 -10.58 -0.33
C THR A 79 -4.79 -10.33 -0.69
N PRO A 80 -3.86 -11.10 -0.11
CA PRO A 80 -2.44 -10.97 -0.46
C PRO A 80 -2.14 -11.40 -1.88
N LEU A 81 -1.00 -10.92 -2.38
CA LEU A 81 -0.42 -11.43 -3.61
C LEU A 81 0.21 -12.78 -3.28
N SER A 82 -0.24 -13.82 -3.90
CA SER A 82 0.24 -15.17 -3.57
C SER A 82 1.07 -15.77 -4.68
#